data_dd38e703d2892d676e20fc0bc2a23c17
#
_entry.id   dd38e703d2892d676e20fc0bc2a23c17
#
_cell.length_a   1.000
_cell.length_b   1.000
_cell.length_c   1.000
_cell.angle_alpha   90.00
_cell.angle_beta   90.00
_cell.angle_gamma   90.00
#
_symmetry.space_group_name_H-M   'P 1'
#
loop_
_entity.id
_entity.type
_entity.pdbx_description
1 polymer ?
#
loop_
_entity_poly.entity_id
_entity_poly.type
_entity_poly.pdbx_seq_one_letter_code
_entity_poly.pdbx_strand_id
1 'polypeptide(L)'
;MAITFTNNWKNILDKLENILKTEFKGSIHVYRGQETSAGNQFIRLNPLSSDLIEYNVTSEMREYSIELTYHFRDPNIRKPALDHIFRQVSRIEALIHDNTAVDLSDSSNLFNVNLSSCDLDVGDSDSEYVVSWDLSCQHLANVT
;
A
#
# COMPACT_ATOMS: atom_id res chain seq x y z
N MET A 1 -26.53 -23.96 -3.02
CA MET A 1 -26.83 -22.60 -2.60
C MET A 1 -25.57 -21.76 -2.70
N ALA A 2 -25.66 -20.61 -3.36
CA ALA A 2 -24.52 -19.72 -3.49
C ALA A 2 -24.26 -18.96 -2.20
N ILE A 3 -22.97 -18.79 -1.86
CA ILE A 3 -22.56 -18.00 -0.71
C ILE A 3 -22.54 -16.52 -1.12
N THR A 4 -23.13 -15.67 -0.29
CA THR A 4 -23.00 -14.23 -0.46
C THR A 4 -21.73 -13.78 0.25
N PHE A 5 -20.88 -13.02 -0.44
CA PHE A 5 -19.61 -12.56 0.13
C PHE A 5 -19.23 -11.19 -0.42
N THR A 6 -18.37 -10.52 0.31
CA THR A 6 -17.76 -9.25 -0.12
C THR A 6 -16.26 -9.48 -0.30
N ASN A 7 -15.72 -9.00 -1.41
CA ASN A 7 -14.28 -9.10 -1.68
C ASN A 7 -13.54 -7.98 -0.94
N ASN A 8 -13.27 -8.20 0.35
CA ASN A 8 -12.66 -7.20 1.22
C ASN A 8 -11.23 -6.85 0.78
N TRP A 9 -10.44 -7.83 0.36
CA TRP A 9 -9.09 -7.59 -0.17
C TRP A 9 -9.12 -6.60 -1.32
N LYS A 10 -10.02 -6.81 -2.27
CA LYS A 10 -10.14 -5.93 -3.44
C LYS A 10 -10.52 -4.52 -3.02
N ASN A 11 -11.49 -4.38 -2.12
CA ASN A 11 -11.96 -3.08 -1.65
C ASN A 11 -10.86 -2.32 -0.92
N ILE A 12 -10.07 -3.00 -0.10
CA ILE A 12 -8.95 -2.40 0.62
C ILE A 12 -7.85 -1.96 -0.35
N LEU A 13 -7.46 -2.83 -1.27
CA LEU A 13 -6.44 -2.50 -2.26
C LEU A 13 -6.88 -1.39 -3.20
N ASP A 14 -8.15 -1.40 -3.62
CA ASP A 14 -8.71 -0.32 -4.45
C ASP A 14 -8.60 1.03 -3.74
N LYS A 15 -8.91 1.06 -2.46
CA LYS A 15 -8.85 2.31 -1.68
C LYS A 15 -7.42 2.81 -1.51
N LEU A 16 -6.50 1.93 -1.12
CA LEU A 16 -5.09 2.29 -0.96
C LEU A 16 -4.49 2.76 -2.29
N GLU A 17 -4.78 2.04 -3.36
CA GLU A 17 -4.32 2.41 -4.69
C GLU A 17 -4.87 3.78 -5.11
N ASN A 18 -6.15 4.03 -4.84
CA ASN A 18 -6.78 5.31 -5.16
C ASN A 18 -6.16 6.47 -4.38
N ILE A 19 -5.84 6.26 -3.10
CA ILE A 19 -5.17 7.29 -2.27
C ILE A 19 -3.82 7.65 -2.91
N LEU A 20 -3.03 6.65 -3.28
CA LEU A 20 -1.73 6.86 -3.90
C LEU A 20 -1.86 7.52 -5.28
N LYS A 21 -2.76 7.04 -6.11
CA LYS A 21 -2.98 7.60 -7.45
C LYS A 21 -3.45 9.04 -7.40
N THR A 22 -4.30 9.38 -6.45
CA THR A 22 -4.81 10.75 -6.29
C THR A 22 -3.69 11.71 -5.92
N GLU A 23 -2.80 11.29 -5.02
CA GLU A 23 -1.68 12.14 -4.60
C GLU A 23 -0.66 12.34 -5.72
N PHE A 24 -0.29 11.27 -6.41
CA PHE A 24 0.77 11.35 -7.43
C PHE A 24 0.26 11.73 -8.82
N LYS A 25 -1.04 11.67 -9.05
CA LYS A 25 -1.70 12.14 -10.29
C LYS A 25 -1.06 11.60 -11.58
N GLY A 26 -0.62 10.34 -11.55
CA GLY A 26 -0.01 9.70 -12.72
C GLY A 26 1.48 9.97 -12.90
N SER A 27 2.11 10.80 -12.06
CA SER A 27 3.57 11.00 -12.11
C SER A 27 4.32 9.76 -11.65
N ILE A 28 3.71 8.97 -10.78
CA ILE A 28 4.22 7.67 -10.33
C ILE A 28 3.09 6.66 -10.51
N HIS A 29 3.36 5.59 -11.25
CA HIS A 29 2.38 4.53 -11.47
C HIS A 29 2.28 3.64 -10.24
N VAL A 30 1.06 3.16 -9.95
CA VAL A 30 0.78 2.28 -8.82
C VAL A 30 0.30 0.94 -9.36
N TYR A 31 0.93 -0.15 -8.93
CA TYR A 31 0.65 -1.50 -9.39
C TYR A 31 0.33 -2.42 -8.23
N ARG A 32 -0.32 -3.54 -8.52
CA ARG A 32 -0.58 -4.61 -7.56
C ARG A 32 0.22 -5.84 -7.92
N GLY A 33 0.68 -6.55 -6.89
CA GLY A 33 1.33 -7.85 -7.06
C GLY A 33 2.57 -7.80 -7.92
N GLN A 34 2.64 -8.67 -8.89
CA GLN A 34 3.84 -8.89 -9.71
C GLN A 34 3.91 -8.01 -10.96
N GLU A 35 2.95 -7.12 -11.16
CA GLU A 35 3.01 -6.23 -12.33
C GLU A 35 4.27 -5.38 -12.31
N THR A 36 4.87 -5.19 -13.47
CA THR A 36 6.07 -4.40 -13.62
C THR A 36 5.83 -3.23 -14.56
N SER A 37 6.52 -2.12 -14.29
CA SER A 37 6.47 -0.91 -15.10
C SER A 37 7.75 -0.75 -15.90
N ALA A 38 7.63 -0.17 -17.08
CA ALA A 38 8.77 0.28 -17.85
C ALA A 38 9.24 1.69 -17.44
N GLY A 39 8.57 2.33 -16.49
CA GLY A 39 8.90 3.68 -16.05
C GLY A 39 10.11 3.76 -15.12
N ASN A 40 10.57 4.99 -14.86
CA ASN A 40 11.70 5.25 -13.98
C ASN A 40 11.36 5.03 -12.51
N GLN A 41 10.09 5.15 -12.16
CA GLN A 41 9.64 4.98 -10.79
C GLN A 41 8.22 4.45 -10.78
N PHE A 42 7.95 3.62 -9.78
CA PHE A 42 6.61 3.07 -9.57
C PHE A 42 6.43 2.62 -8.12
N ILE A 43 5.18 2.50 -7.72
CA ILE A 43 4.79 2.01 -6.41
C ILE A 43 4.07 0.69 -6.61
N ARG A 44 4.32 -0.27 -5.74
CA ARG A 44 3.67 -1.58 -5.78
C ARG A 44 3.04 -1.89 -4.43
N LEU A 45 1.81 -2.39 -4.49
CA LEU A 45 1.08 -2.92 -3.34
C LEU A 45 1.02 -4.43 -3.49
N ASN A 46 1.62 -5.15 -2.55
CA ASN A 46 1.65 -6.60 -2.57
C ASN A 46 0.97 -7.15 -1.31
N PRO A 47 -0.23 -7.75 -1.44
CA PRO A 47 -0.91 -8.31 -0.27
C PRO A 47 -0.14 -9.51 0.29
N LEU A 48 0.01 -9.55 1.62
CA LEU A 48 0.78 -10.60 2.28
C LEU A 48 -0.09 -11.54 3.10
N SER A 49 -0.90 -11.00 4.02
CA SER A 49 -1.65 -11.83 4.94
C SER A 49 -2.83 -11.09 5.56
N SER A 50 -3.73 -11.86 6.14
CA SER A 50 -4.89 -11.36 6.87
C SER A 50 -5.08 -12.23 8.10
N ASP A 51 -5.18 -11.60 9.27
CA ASP A 51 -5.36 -12.30 10.54
C ASP A 51 -6.68 -11.90 11.19
N LEU A 52 -7.41 -12.89 11.66
CA LEU A 52 -8.66 -12.65 12.39
C LEU A 52 -8.32 -12.13 13.79
N ILE A 53 -8.82 -10.94 14.12
CA ILE A 53 -8.63 -10.34 15.44
C ILE A 53 -9.82 -10.63 16.34
N GLU A 54 -11.02 -10.40 15.82
CA GLU A 54 -12.24 -10.56 16.60
C GLU A 54 -13.37 -11.00 15.67
N TYR A 55 -14.21 -11.89 16.18
CA TYR A 55 -15.37 -12.38 15.45
C TYR A 55 -16.59 -12.45 16.37
N ASN A 56 -17.72 -11.96 15.88
CA ASN A 56 -19.00 -12.15 16.57
C ASN A 56 -20.08 -12.48 15.55
N VAL A 57 -21.32 -12.60 16.00
CA VAL A 57 -22.42 -13.06 15.15
C VAL A 57 -22.68 -12.14 13.95
N THR A 58 -22.40 -10.85 14.09
CA THR A 58 -22.76 -9.85 13.08
C THR A 58 -21.56 -9.20 12.40
N SER A 59 -20.36 -9.36 12.96
CA SER A 59 -19.20 -8.67 12.42
C SER A 59 -17.90 -9.45 12.63
N GLU A 60 -16.92 -9.06 11.85
CA GLU A 60 -15.59 -9.67 11.85
C GLU A 60 -14.56 -8.55 11.74
N MET A 61 -13.55 -8.58 12.61
CA MET A 61 -12.42 -7.66 12.52
C MET A 61 -11.18 -8.44 12.13
N ARG A 62 -10.52 -7.98 11.06
CA ARG A 62 -9.27 -8.55 10.57
C ARG A 62 -8.20 -7.51 10.43
N GLU A 63 -6.96 -7.94 10.63
CA GLU A 63 -5.79 -7.14 10.34
C GLU A 63 -5.19 -7.61 9.02
N TYR A 64 -4.92 -6.67 8.13
CA TYR A 64 -4.34 -6.95 6.82
C TYR A 64 -2.92 -6.42 6.78
N SER A 65 -2.02 -7.26 6.26
CA SER A 65 -0.62 -6.89 6.06
C SER A 65 -0.33 -6.82 4.58
N ILE A 66 0.23 -5.69 4.16
CA ILE A 66 0.51 -5.40 2.76
C ILE A 66 1.93 -4.87 2.67
N GLU A 67 2.70 -5.37 1.72
CA GLU A 67 4.01 -4.79 1.43
C GLU A 67 3.83 -3.64 0.44
N LEU A 68 4.26 -2.46 0.84
CA LEU A 68 4.27 -1.27 -0.01
C LEU A 68 5.71 -1.02 -0.42
N THR A 69 5.96 -0.96 -1.73
CA THR A 69 7.31 -0.71 -2.23
C THR A 69 7.30 0.47 -3.20
N TYR A 70 8.37 1.25 -3.14
CA TYR A 70 8.66 2.31 -4.09
C TYR A 70 9.95 1.96 -4.81
N HIS A 71 9.90 1.93 -6.14
CA HIS A 71 11.04 1.59 -6.99
C HIS A 71 11.47 2.83 -7.77
N PHE A 72 12.78 3.09 -7.76
CA PHE A 72 13.37 4.19 -8.50
C PHE A 72 14.54 3.65 -9.31
N ARG A 73 14.56 3.97 -10.61
CA ARG A 73 15.60 3.55 -11.53
C ARG A 73 16.26 4.77 -12.15
N ASP A 74 17.58 4.83 -12.03
CA ASP A 74 18.38 5.88 -12.63
C ASP A 74 19.79 5.30 -12.89
N PRO A 75 20.37 5.50 -14.10
CA PRO A 75 21.71 5.00 -14.41
C PRO A 75 22.78 5.51 -13.44
N ASN A 76 22.56 6.68 -12.83
CA ASN A 76 23.51 7.29 -11.90
C ASN A 76 22.77 7.78 -10.65
N ILE A 77 22.71 6.94 -9.62
CA ILE A 77 22.12 7.36 -8.34
C ILE A 77 23.16 8.17 -7.57
N ARG A 78 23.03 9.48 -7.65
CA ARG A 78 23.88 10.44 -6.96
C ARG A 78 23.08 11.16 -5.90
N LYS A 79 23.71 12.08 -5.17
CA LYS A 79 23.07 12.86 -4.11
C LYS A 79 21.74 13.49 -4.54
N PRO A 80 21.59 14.17 -5.69
CA PRO A 80 20.29 14.72 -6.09
C PRO A 80 19.21 13.66 -6.28
N ALA A 81 19.56 12.48 -6.81
CA ALA A 81 18.62 11.37 -6.97
C ALA A 81 18.21 10.80 -5.62
N LEU A 82 19.17 10.65 -4.69
CA LEU A 82 18.88 10.20 -3.33
C LEU A 82 17.96 11.18 -2.60
N ASP A 83 18.22 12.48 -2.74
CA ASP A 83 17.36 13.50 -2.13
C ASP A 83 15.94 13.42 -2.69
N HIS A 84 15.79 13.15 -3.98
CA HIS A 84 14.49 12.94 -4.60
C HIS A 84 13.79 11.69 -4.03
N ILE A 85 14.52 10.59 -3.90
CA ILE A 85 14.00 9.35 -3.33
C ILE A 85 13.51 9.60 -1.90
N PHE A 86 14.32 10.25 -1.07
CA PHE A 86 13.95 10.54 0.31
C PHE A 86 12.74 11.47 0.41
N ARG A 87 12.61 12.41 -0.52
CA ARG A 87 11.44 13.27 -0.60
C ARG A 87 10.18 12.46 -0.88
N GLN A 88 10.25 11.51 -1.82
CA GLN A 88 9.10 10.66 -2.13
C GLN A 88 8.78 9.70 -0.99
N VAL A 89 9.81 9.18 -0.32
CA VAL A 89 9.64 8.35 0.89
C VAL A 89 8.85 9.11 1.95
N SER A 90 9.27 10.33 2.26
CA SER A 90 8.60 11.16 3.27
C SER A 90 7.18 11.53 2.84
N ARG A 91 6.97 11.76 1.56
CA ARG A 91 5.65 12.08 1.01
C ARG A 91 4.69 10.90 1.15
N ILE A 92 5.15 9.70 0.84
CA ILE A 92 4.35 8.48 0.97
C ILE A 92 4.00 8.24 2.44
N GLU A 93 4.97 8.38 3.34
CA GLU A 93 4.74 8.19 4.77
C GLU A 93 3.73 9.21 5.32
N ALA A 94 3.85 10.47 4.93
CA ALA A 94 2.92 11.50 5.34
C ALA A 94 1.51 11.25 4.79
N LEU A 95 1.42 10.80 3.55
CA LEU A 95 0.14 10.49 2.90
C LEU A 95 -0.60 9.38 3.64
N ILE A 96 0.09 8.29 3.97
CA ILE A 96 -0.51 7.17 4.70
C ILE A 96 -0.89 7.63 6.12
N HIS A 97 -0.04 8.43 6.76
CA HIS A 97 -0.32 8.95 8.09
C HIS A 97 -1.60 9.82 8.11
N ASP A 98 -1.84 10.59 7.05
CA ASP A 98 -3.05 11.42 6.94
C ASP A 98 -4.31 10.58 6.63
N ASN A 99 -4.16 9.32 6.26
CA ASN A 99 -5.26 8.44 5.90
C ASN A 99 -5.33 7.21 6.82
N THR A 100 -5.16 7.42 8.12
CA THR A 100 -5.19 6.33 9.11
C THR A 100 -6.56 5.70 9.28
N ALA A 101 -7.62 6.41 8.90
CA ALA A 101 -8.99 5.88 8.92
C ALA A 101 -9.71 6.37 7.68
N VAL A 102 -10.21 5.45 6.89
CA VAL A 102 -10.88 5.76 5.61
C VAL A 102 -12.10 4.86 5.41
N ASP A 103 -13.02 5.31 4.56
CA ASP A 103 -14.19 4.51 4.17
C ASP A 103 -13.91 3.80 2.86
N LEU A 104 -14.31 2.52 2.80
CA LEU A 104 -14.22 1.73 1.58
C LEU A 104 -15.46 1.93 0.72
N SER A 105 -15.44 1.38 -0.50
CA SER A 105 -16.53 1.54 -1.46
C SER A 105 -17.87 0.96 -0.99
N ASP A 106 -17.84 -0.03 -0.10
CA ASP A 106 -19.03 -0.63 0.49
C ASP A 106 -19.46 0.05 1.80
N SER A 107 -18.89 1.21 2.12
CA SER A 107 -19.14 2.00 3.33
C SER A 107 -18.60 1.36 4.61
N SER A 108 -17.85 0.27 4.52
CA SER A 108 -17.13 -0.27 5.68
C SER A 108 -15.91 0.58 5.98
N ASN A 109 -15.41 0.46 7.21
CA ASN A 109 -14.30 1.29 7.67
C ASN A 109 -12.97 0.53 7.69
N LEU A 110 -11.96 1.15 7.12
CA LEU A 110 -10.58 0.74 7.24
C LEU A 110 -9.90 1.69 8.22
N PHE A 111 -9.26 1.17 9.26
CA PHE A 111 -8.67 2.00 10.30
C PHE A 111 -7.31 1.45 10.75
N ASN A 112 -6.60 2.22 11.56
CA ASN A 112 -5.23 1.91 11.98
C ASN A 112 -4.30 1.64 10.80
N VAL A 113 -4.50 2.37 9.71
CA VAL A 113 -3.61 2.27 8.54
C VAL A 113 -2.29 2.91 8.92
N ASN A 114 -1.23 2.13 8.89
CA ASN A 114 0.09 2.63 9.28
C ASN A 114 1.21 1.90 8.55
N LEU A 115 2.37 2.55 8.52
CA LEU A 115 3.61 1.97 8.00
C LEU A 115 4.53 1.71 9.18
N SER A 116 4.89 0.45 9.41
CA SER A 116 5.62 0.07 10.63
C SER A 116 7.13 0.04 10.44
N SER A 117 7.63 -0.24 9.27
CA SER A 117 9.07 -0.22 9.02
C SER A 117 9.35 0.35 7.64
N CYS A 118 10.56 0.88 7.48
CA CYS A 118 11.00 1.44 6.21
C CYS A 118 12.40 0.90 5.94
N ASP A 119 12.53 0.06 4.93
CA ASP A 119 13.79 -0.51 4.51
C ASP A 119 14.22 0.10 3.19
N LEU A 120 15.43 0.61 3.17
CA LEU A 120 16.06 1.22 1.99
C LEU A 120 17.10 0.26 1.46
N ASP A 121 16.98 -0.15 0.20
CA ASP A 121 17.89 -1.12 -0.39
C ASP A 121 18.24 -0.75 -1.83
N VAL A 122 19.46 -1.09 -2.22
CA VAL A 122 19.87 -1.04 -3.61
C VAL A 122 19.31 -2.28 -4.28
N GLY A 123 18.63 -2.12 -5.41
CA GLY A 123 18.05 -3.24 -6.13
C GLY A 123 19.14 -4.14 -6.74
N ASP A 124 18.69 -5.05 -7.63
CA ASP A 124 19.55 -6.04 -8.26
C ASP A 124 20.69 -5.43 -9.09
N SER A 125 20.59 -4.15 -9.41
CA SER A 125 21.63 -3.41 -10.11
C SER A 125 21.90 -2.09 -9.40
N ASP A 126 23.11 -1.53 -9.59
CA ASP A 126 23.49 -0.25 -9.01
C ASP A 126 22.62 0.92 -9.49
N SER A 127 21.79 0.70 -10.50
CA SER A 127 20.92 1.71 -11.07
C SER A 127 19.47 1.64 -10.53
N GLU A 128 19.21 0.79 -9.54
CA GLU A 128 17.88 0.65 -8.94
C GLU A 128 17.92 0.82 -7.44
N TYR A 129 16.94 1.55 -6.91
CA TYR A 129 16.76 1.74 -5.48
C TYR A 129 15.35 1.32 -5.10
N VAL A 130 15.23 0.51 -4.07
CA VAL A 130 13.94 -0.01 -3.61
C VAL A 130 13.72 0.39 -2.16
N VAL A 131 12.58 0.99 -1.90
CA VAL A 131 12.15 1.32 -0.55
C VAL A 131 10.94 0.46 -0.23
N SER A 132 10.95 -0.25 0.88
CA SER A 132 9.84 -1.11 1.27
C SER A 132 9.34 -0.78 2.67
N TRP A 133 8.03 -0.88 2.82
CA TRP A 133 7.34 -0.68 4.09
C TRP A 133 6.41 -1.86 4.37
N ASP A 134 6.24 -2.15 5.64
CA ASP A 134 5.16 -3.01 6.10
C ASP A 134 3.96 -2.13 6.41
N LEU A 135 2.95 -2.17 5.55
CA LEU A 135 1.69 -1.48 5.77
C LEU A 135 0.74 -2.42 6.47
N SER A 136 0.19 -2.00 7.58
CA SER A 136 -0.85 -2.75 8.29
C SER A 136 -2.10 -1.90 8.44
N CYS A 137 -3.24 -2.56 8.43
CA CYS A 137 -4.53 -1.90 8.60
C CYS A 137 -5.53 -2.90 9.17
N GLN A 138 -6.56 -2.37 9.81
CA GLN A 138 -7.63 -3.18 10.39
C GLN A 138 -8.94 -2.86 9.67
N HIS A 139 -9.75 -3.87 9.47
CA HIS A 139 -11.02 -3.75 8.77
C HIS A 139 -12.12 -4.44 9.57
N LEU A 140 -13.22 -3.72 9.76
CA LEU A 140 -14.42 -4.24 10.39
C LEU A 140 -15.46 -4.50 9.31
N ALA A 141 -15.84 -5.76 9.13
CA ALA A 141 -16.80 -6.19 8.14
C ALA A 141 -18.06 -6.72 8.80
N ASN A 142 -19.21 -6.46 8.18
CA ASN A 142 -20.45 -7.10 8.56
C ASN A 142 -20.55 -8.47 7.89
N VAL A 143 -20.92 -9.51 8.67
CA VAL A 143 -21.01 -10.88 8.16
C VAL A 143 -22.46 -11.38 8.06
N THR A 144 -23.42 -10.52 8.26
CA THR A 144 -24.84 -10.84 8.12
C THR A 144 -25.48 -10.13 6.95
#